data_b76e06e43ad41e283cf1827e1b1f69e0
#
_entry.id   b76e06e43ad41e283cf1827e1b1f69e0
#
_cell.length_a   1.000
_cell.length_b   1.000
_cell.length_c   1.000
_cell.angle_alpha   90.00
_cell.angle_beta   90.00
_cell.angle_gamma   90.00
#
_symmetry.space_group_name_H-M   'P 1'
#
loop_
_entity.id
_entity.type
_entity.pdbx_description
1 polymer ?
#
loop_
_entity_poly.entity_id
_entity_poly.type
_entity_poly.pdbx_seq_one_letter_code
_entity_poly.pdbx_strand_id
1 'polypeptide(L)'
;DRDPGEALLFLGRMSPDKGAHRAIRIARQVGRPLNIAAKCREPGEIAYFEEHVEPHLDDQIVYVGEVDHDAKCRLLAEAHALVVPIEWEEPFGLVMIEALACGTPVIAMRRGSVPEILDHGRTAFVADDLSGMAAAVARVAELDPAELRETADARFSVDQMVNGYIAAYEAMIDG
;
A
#
# COMPACT_ATOMS: atom_id res chain seq x y z
N ASP A 1 0.92 -5.94 20.69
CA ASP A 1 -0.49 -5.73 20.36
C ASP A 1 -0.73 -4.23 20.27
N ARG A 2 -0.82 -3.69 19.05
CA ARG A 2 -1.23 -2.29 18.82
C ARG A 2 -2.61 -2.35 18.21
N ASP A 3 -3.53 -1.57 18.78
CA ASP A 3 -4.79 -1.30 18.11
C ASP A 3 -4.47 -0.64 16.76
N PRO A 4 -5.04 -1.12 15.65
CA PRO A 4 -4.85 -0.45 14.36
C PRO A 4 -5.30 1.01 14.51
N GLY A 5 -4.46 1.94 14.06
CA GLY A 5 -4.78 3.37 14.08
C GLY A 5 -6.08 3.68 13.34
N GLU A 6 -6.62 4.86 13.52
CA GLU A 6 -7.87 5.25 12.84
C GLU A 6 -7.64 5.66 11.38
N ALA A 7 -6.44 6.18 11.06
CA ALA A 7 -6.15 6.74 9.75
C ALA A 7 -5.80 5.66 8.71
N LEU A 8 -6.31 5.83 7.52
CA LEU A 8 -5.79 5.17 6.32
C LEU A 8 -4.42 5.75 5.95
N LEU A 9 -3.62 4.99 5.22
CA LEU A 9 -2.33 5.44 4.70
C LEU A 9 -2.29 5.27 3.18
N PHE A 10 -1.87 6.32 2.47
CA PHE A 10 -1.38 6.24 1.11
C PHE A 10 0.14 6.42 1.11
N LEU A 11 0.86 5.57 0.41
CA LEU A 11 2.32 5.61 0.33
C LEU A 11 2.81 5.37 -1.09
N GLY A 12 3.53 6.35 -1.68
CA GLY A 12 3.99 6.23 -3.06
C GLY A 12 4.56 7.52 -3.65
N ARG A 13 4.58 7.61 -4.97
CA ARG A 13 4.85 8.86 -5.69
C ARG A 13 3.58 9.68 -5.83
N MET A 14 3.75 10.99 -5.89
CA MET A 14 2.64 11.91 -6.16
C MET A 14 2.34 11.95 -7.67
N SER A 15 1.58 10.94 -8.14
CA SER A 15 1.29 10.79 -9.57
C SER A 15 -0.11 10.20 -9.82
N PRO A 16 -0.72 10.49 -10.99
CA PRO A 16 -2.06 10.02 -11.33
C PRO A 16 -2.20 8.50 -11.28
N ASP A 17 -1.19 7.77 -11.75
CA ASP A 17 -1.15 6.31 -11.79
C ASP A 17 -1.16 5.67 -10.39
N LYS A 18 -0.48 6.28 -9.40
CA LYS A 18 -0.49 5.85 -8.00
C LYS A 18 -1.78 6.23 -7.26
N GLY A 19 -2.39 7.36 -7.60
CA GLY A 19 -3.77 7.65 -7.25
C GLY A 19 -4.02 8.19 -5.85
N ALA A 20 -3.23 9.13 -5.35
CA ALA A 20 -3.51 9.81 -4.09
C ALA A 20 -4.92 10.43 -4.04
N HIS A 21 -5.40 11.02 -5.15
CA HIS A 21 -6.76 11.54 -5.27
C HIS A 21 -7.84 10.45 -5.11
N ARG A 22 -7.58 9.22 -5.51
CA ARG A 22 -8.49 8.08 -5.31
C ARG A 22 -8.48 7.62 -3.85
N ALA A 23 -7.32 7.64 -3.18
CA ALA A 23 -7.23 7.37 -1.75
C ALA A 23 -8.04 8.40 -0.94
N ILE A 24 -7.98 9.69 -1.33
CA ILE A 24 -8.81 10.76 -0.74
C ILE A 24 -10.31 10.44 -0.91
N ARG A 25 -10.74 10.04 -2.10
CA ARG A 25 -12.15 9.67 -2.36
C ARG A 25 -12.61 8.51 -1.48
N ILE A 26 -11.78 7.47 -1.33
CA ILE A 26 -12.07 6.34 -0.45
C ILE A 26 -12.20 6.82 1.00
N ALA A 27 -11.23 7.58 1.50
CA ALA A 27 -11.22 8.09 2.88
C ALA A 27 -12.48 8.92 3.18
N ARG A 28 -12.84 9.85 2.29
CA ARG A 28 -14.07 10.66 2.39
C ARG A 28 -15.33 9.81 2.38
N GLN A 29 -15.40 8.81 1.50
CA GLN A 29 -16.57 7.92 1.40
C GLN A 29 -16.81 7.12 2.68
N VAL A 30 -15.73 6.69 3.34
CA VAL A 30 -15.83 5.89 4.57
C VAL A 30 -15.75 6.71 5.85
N GLY A 31 -15.53 8.05 5.76
CA GLY A 31 -15.43 8.95 6.91
C GLY A 31 -14.22 8.68 7.80
N ARG A 32 -13.07 8.28 7.22
CA ARG A 32 -11.82 8.04 7.96
C ARG A 32 -10.74 9.05 7.61
N PRO A 33 -9.87 9.40 8.57
CA PRO A 33 -8.68 10.17 8.28
C PRO A 33 -7.76 9.45 7.28
N LEU A 34 -6.96 10.23 6.51
CA LEU A 34 -5.97 9.71 5.58
C LEU A 34 -4.65 10.47 5.74
N ASN A 35 -3.58 9.73 5.95
CA ASN A 35 -2.23 10.23 5.82
C ASN A 35 -1.69 9.92 4.41
N ILE A 36 -1.16 10.93 3.73
CA ILE A 36 -0.55 10.81 2.40
C ILE A 36 0.95 11.02 2.56
N ALA A 37 1.72 9.94 2.49
CA ALA A 37 3.19 9.98 2.46
C ALA A 37 3.65 9.77 1.02
N ALA A 38 4.15 10.83 0.38
CA ALA A 38 4.49 10.75 -1.04
C ALA A 38 5.65 11.68 -1.40
N LYS A 39 6.55 11.16 -2.26
CA LYS A 39 7.52 11.99 -2.95
C LYS A 39 6.77 12.93 -3.90
N CYS A 40 7.09 14.23 -3.84
CA CYS A 40 6.54 15.28 -4.70
C CYS A 40 7.63 16.29 -5.02
N ARG A 41 8.46 16.02 -6.06
CA ARG A 41 9.63 16.83 -6.41
C ARG A 41 9.68 17.19 -7.89
N GLU A 42 9.20 16.32 -8.75
CA GLU A 42 9.23 16.54 -10.20
C GLU A 42 8.10 17.49 -10.62
N PRO A 43 8.26 18.30 -11.68
CA PRO A 43 7.23 19.24 -12.12
C PRO A 43 5.86 18.62 -12.34
N GLY A 44 5.78 17.40 -12.88
CA GLY A 44 4.53 16.67 -13.07
C GLY A 44 3.91 16.17 -11.77
N GLU A 45 4.72 15.83 -10.77
CA GLU A 45 4.26 15.45 -9.43
C GLU A 45 3.67 16.66 -8.69
N ILE A 46 4.34 17.83 -8.82
CA ILE A 46 3.90 19.09 -8.22
C ILE A 46 2.57 19.55 -8.84
N ALA A 47 2.49 19.59 -10.17
CA ALA A 47 1.25 19.97 -10.86
C ALA A 47 0.07 19.06 -10.49
N TYR A 48 0.30 17.74 -10.41
CA TYR A 48 -0.72 16.80 -9.97
C TYR A 48 -1.14 17.02 -8.52
N PHE A 49 -0.18 17.32 -7.62
CA PHE A 49 -0.46 17.63 -6.23
C PHE A 49 -1.34 18.88 -6.10
N GLU A 50 -0.94 19.98 -6.73
CA GLU A 50 -1.64 21.27 -6.68
C GLU A 50 -3.07 21.16 -7.25
N GLU A 51 -3.27 20.37 -8.31
CA GLU A 51 -4.57 20.24 -8.95
C GLU A 51 -5.51 19.24 -8.25
N HIS A 52 -4.97 18.09 -7.77
CA HIS A 52 -5.80 16.96 -7.41
C HIS A 52 -5.70 16.53 -5.93
N VAL A 53 -4.76 17.05 -5.17
CA VAL A 53 -4.54 16.67 -3.77
C VAL A 53 -4.65 17.85 -2.82
N GLU A 54 -3.90 18.91 -3.06
CA GLU A 54 -3.83 20.09 -2.19
C GLU A 54 -5.21 20.71 -1.88
N PRO A 55 -6.15 20.85 -2.84
CA PRO A 55 -7.47 21.40 -2.57
C PRO A 55 -8.35 20.58 -1.62
N HIS A 56 -7.94 19.35 -1.33
CA HIS A 56 -8.66 18.41 -0.47
C HIS A 56 -8.02 18.22 0.90
N LEU A 57 -6.90 18.87 1.15
CA LEU A 57 -6.19 18.79 2.45
C LEU A 57 -6.96 19.54 3.53
N ASP A 58 -7.07 18.92 4.70
CA ASP A 58 -7.67 19.49 5.91
C ASP A 58 -7.17 18.70 7.15
N ASP A 59 -7.88 18.78 8.28
CA ASP A 59 -7.57 18.05 9.50
C ASP A 59 -7.79 16.54 9.39
N GLN A 60 -8.54 16.06 8.40
CA GLN A 60 -8.77 14.64 8.15
C GLN A 60 -7.89 14.07 7.02
N ILE A 61 -7.49 14.88 6.05
CA ILE A 61 -6.66 14.48 4.92
C ILE A 61 -5.34 15.23 4.99
N VAL A 62 -4.29 14.55 5.44
CA VAL A 62 -3.00 15.17 5.74
C VAL A 62 -1.91 14.69 4.78
N TYR A 63 -1.25 15.64 4.13
CA TYR A 63 -0.02 15.36 3.39
C TYR A 63 1.18 15.48 4.32
N VAL A 64 1.83 14.34 4.60
CA VAL A 64 2.99 14.29 5.51
C VAL A 64 4.34 14.46 4.80
N GLY A 65 4.30 14.57 3.46
CA GLY A 65 5.52 14.73 2.67
C GLY A 65 6.21 13.40 2.35
N GLU A 66 7.46 13.51 1.88
CA GLU A 66 8.34 12.36 1.70
C GLU A 66 8.94 11.96 3.05
N VAL A 67 8.92 10.67 3.34
CA VAL A 67 9.36 10.12 4.62
C VAL A 67 10.56 9.19 4.46
N ASP A 68 11.42 9.17 5.44
CA ASP A 68 12.52 8.21 5.54
C ASP A 68 12.01 6.79 5.91
N HIS A 69 12.92 5.84 5.98
CA HIS A 69 12.59 4.44 6.28
C HIS A 69 11.92 4.29 7.66
N ASP A 70 12.44 4.93 8.68
CA ASP A 70 11.93 4.78 10.05
C ASP A 70 10.54 5.41 10.22
N ALA A 71 10.33 6.58 9.62
CA ALA A 71 9.03 7.24 9.59
C ALA A 71 8.01 6.42 8.77
N LYS A 72 8.43 5.82 7.65
CA LYS A 72 7.62 4.92 6.85
C LYS A 72 7.15 3.71 7.67
N CYS A 73 8.07 3.04 8.37
CA CYS A 73 7.73 1.88 9.21
C CYS A 73 6.75 2.25 10.33
N ARG A 74 6.92 3.44 10.95
CA ARG A 74 5.96 3.93 11.95
C ARG A 74 4.59 4.18 11.35
N LEU A 75 4.51 4.90 10.24
CA LEU A 75 3.25 5.18 9.55
C LEU A 75 2.52 3.91 9.16
N LEU A 76 3.23 2.92 8.62
CA LEU A 76 2.66 1.61 8.30
C LEU A 76 2.13 0.93 9.56
N ALA A 77 2.94 0.81 10.61
CA ALA A 77 2.56 0.11 11.84
C ALA A 77 1.37 0.78 12.59
N GLU A 78 1.16 2.07 12.39
CA GLU A 78 0.08 2.85 13.02
C GLU A 78 -1.16 2.98 12.13
N ALA A 79 -1.06 2.65 10.85
CA ALA A 79 -2.18 2.78 9.92
C ALA A 79 -3.29 1.74 10.17
N HIS A 80 -4.55 2.16 9.96
CA HIS A 80 -5.68 1.26 9.89
C HIS A 80 -5.55 0.26 8.74
N ALA A 81 -5.18 0.78 7.58
CA ALA A 81 -4.83 0.02 6.38
C ALA A 81 -4.01 0.87 5.41
N LEU A 82 -3.15 0.23 4.64
CA LEU A 82 -2.54 0.83 3.44
C LEU A 82 -3.53 0.75 2.29
N VAL A 83 -3.79 1.88 1.63
CA VAL A 83 -4.66 1.97 0.45
C VAL A 83 -3.82 2.14 -0.80
N VAL A 84 -3.96 1.21 -1.76
CA VAL A 84 -3.17 1.13 -3.01
C VAL A 84 -4.12 1.22 -4.22
N PRO A 85 -4.65 2.42 -4.54
CA PRO A 85 -5.68 2.62 -5.56
C PRO A 85 -5.08 2.90 -6.94
N ILE A 86 -4.14 2.05 -7.36
CA ILE A 86 -3.38 2.18 -8.61
C ILE A 86 -4.24 1.92 -9.85
N GLU A 87 -3.89 2.59 -10.97
CA GLU A 87 -4.52 2.37 -12.28
C GLU A 87 -3.52 1.92 -13.36
N TRP A 88 -2.31 1.54 -12.96
CA TRP A 88 -1.29 1.02 -13.87
C TRP A 88 -0.94 -0.42 -13.52
N GLU A 89 -0.30 -1.12 -14.44
CA GLU A 89 0.18 -2.47 -14.19
C GLU A 89 1.44 -2.41 -13.33
N GLU A 90 1.25 -2.51 -12.02
CA GLU A 90 2.33 -2.47 -11.03
C GLU A 90 3.26 -3.66 -11.21
N PRO A 91 4.55 -3.48 -11.52
CA PRO A 91 5.44 -4.61 -11.78
C PRO A 91 5.76 -5.44 -10.53
N PHE A 92 5.81 -4.82 -9.34
CA PHE A 92 6.08 -5.55 -8.09
C PHE A 92 5.34 -4.97 -6.88
N GLY A 93 5.47 -3.68 -6.57
CA GLY A 93 4.74 -3.04 -5.47
C GLY A 93 5.33 -3.30 -4.10
N LEU A 94 6.61 -2.95 -3.87
CA LEU A 94 7.33 -3.11 -2.59
C LEU A 94 6.53 -2.61 -1.39
N VAL A 95 5.77 -1.52 -1.54
CA VAL A 95 4.98 -0.93 -0.45
C VAL A 95 3.96 -1.90 0.15
N MET A 96 3.42 -2.82 -0.66
CA MET A 96 2.48 -3.84 -0.19
C MET A 96 3.19 -4.84 0.72
N ILE A 97 4.38 -5.28 0.33
CA ILE A 97 5.21 -6.21 1.14
C ILE A 97 5.67 -5.53 2.43
N GLU A 98 6.08 -4.27 2.36
CA GLU A 98 6.46 -3.47 3.52
C GLU A 98 5.29 -3.32 4.51
N ALA A 99 4.06 -3.14 4.01
CA ALA A 99 2.87 -3.11 4.85
C ALA A 99 2.62 -4.47 5.52
N LEU A 100 2.68 -5.57 4.78
CA LEU A 100 2.55 -6.91 5.36
C LEU A 100 3.60 -7.16 6.44
N ALA A 101 4.86 -6.80 6.20
CA ALA A 101 5.95 -6.94 7.16
C ALA A 101 5.72 -6.14 8.46
N CYS A 102 5.02 -5.01 8.37
CA CYS A 102 4.57 -4.23 9.53
C CYS A 102 3.32 -4.80 10.20
N GLY A 103 2.66 -5.80 9.59
CA GLY A 103 1.38 -6.34 10.05
C GLY A 103 0.20 -5.43 9.71
N THR A 104 0.34 -4.59 8.69
CA THR A 104 -0.65 -3.62 8.26
C THR A 104 -1.49 -4.19 7.12
N PRO A 105 -2.82 -4.25 7.26
CA PRO A 105 -3.71 -4.69 6.19
C PRO A 105 -3.55 -3.83 4.93
N VAL A 106 -3.64 -4.46 3.76
CA VAL A 106 -3.59 -3.77 2.47
C VAL A 106 -4.94 -3.84 1.78
N ILE A 107 -5.40 -2.70 1.24
CA ILE A 107 -6.55 -2.62 0.36
C ILE A 107 -6.05 -2.12 -0.99
N ALA A 108 -6.10 -2.96 -2.01
CA ALA A 108 -5.49 -2.67 -3.30
C ALA A 108 -6.45 -2.86 -4.48
N MET A 109 -6.24 -2.05 -5.54
CA MET A 109 -6.86 -2.27 -6.84
C MET A 109 -6.22 -3.48 -7.52
N ARG A 110 -7.02 -4.33 -8.17
CA ARG A 110 -6.53 -5.51 -8.92
C ARG A 110 -5.82 -5.06 -10.20
N ARG A 111 -4.51 -4.81 -10.12
CA ARG A 111 -3.66 -4.39 -11.24
C ARG A 111 -2.27 -5.00 -11.10
N GLY A 112 -1.68 -5.41 -12.24
CA GLY A 112 -0.33 -5.94 -12.31
C GLY A 112 -0.06 -7.05 -11.31
N SER A 113 1.02 -6.92 -10.54
CA SER A 113 1.47 -7.89 -9.53
C SER A 113 0.59 -8.02 -8.29
N VAL A 114 -0.40 -7.14 -8.08
CA VAL A 114 -1.23 -7.17 -6.87
C VAL A 114 -1.80 -8.56 -6.55
N PRO A 115 -2.44 -9.29 -7.50
CA PRO A 115 -2.99 -10.63 -7.19
C PRO A 115 -1.92 -11.72 -7.00
N GLU A 116 -0.66 -11.45 -7.35
CA GLU A 116 0.46 -12.37 -7.10
C GLU A 116 1.06 -12.19 -5.70
N ILE A 117 1.03 -10.95 -5.19
CA ILE A 117 1.59 -10.59 -3.89
C ILE A 117 0.58 -10.79 -2.76
N LEU A 118 -0.69 -10.41 -3.01
CA LEU A 118 -1.73 -10.31 -1.99
C LEU A 118 -2.76 -11.42 -2.13
N ASP A 119 -3.01 -12.14 -1.04
CA ASP A 119 -4.05 -13.16 -0.94
C ASP A 119 -5.33 -12.51 -0.42
N HIS A 120 -6.34 -12.37 -1.32
CA HIS A 120 -7.62 -11.73 -0.99
C HIS A 120 -8.34 -12.45 0.16
N GLY A 121 -8.72 -11.71 1.20
CA GLY A 121 -9.42 -12.21 2.38
C GLY A 121 -8.52 -12.91 3.40
N ARG A 122 -7.21 -12.95 3.16
CA ARG A 122 -6.21 -13.55 4.05
C ARG A 122 -5.13 -12.56 4.46
N THR A 123 -4.46 -11.91 3.50
CA THR A 123 -3.43 -10.90 3.77
C THR A 123 -3.85 -9.48 3.35
N ALA A 124 -4.89 -9.38 2.54
CA ALA A 124 -5.36 -8.11 1.99
C ALA A 124 -6.80 -8.22 1.49
N PHE A 125 -7.38 -7.06 1.13
CA PHE A 125 -8.57 -7.01 0.30
C PHE A 125 -8.21 -6.44 -1.07
N VAL A 126 -8.39 -7.26 -2.12
CA VAL A 126 -8.17 -6.88 -3.52
C VAL A 126 -9.52 -6.60 -4.16
N ALA A 127 -9.70 -5.42 -4.74
CA ALA A 127 -10.96 -4.96 -5.33
C ALA A 127 -10.78 -4.58 -6.81
N ASP A 128 -11.87 -4.60 -7.56
CA ASP A 128 -11.87 -4.28 -8.99
C ASP A 128 -12.23 -2.81 -9.26
N ASP A 129 -12.76 -2.11 -8.23
CA ASP A 129 -13.12 -0.70 -8.28
C ASP A 129 -12.99 0.01 -6.92
N LEU A 130 -13.14 1.33 -6.91
CA LEU A 130 -13.05 2.16 -5.70
C LEU A 130 -14.16 1.86 -4.68
N SER A 131 -15.33 1.43 -5.14
CA SER A 131 -16.47 1.09 -4.27
C SER A 131 -16.15 -0.18 -3.47
N GLY A 132 -15.58 -1.18 -4.13
CA GLY A 132 -15.08 -2.39 -3.47
C GLY A 132 -13.94 -2.11 -2.49
N MET A 133 -13.03 -1.20 -2.83
CA MET A 133 -11.98 -0.76 -1.91
C MET A 133 -12.57 -0.07 -0.67
N ALA A 134 -13.53 0.83 -0.86
CA ALA A 134 -14.20 1.52 0.25
C ALA A 134 -14.94 0.52 1.16
N ALA A 135 -15.66 -0.44 0.59
CA ALA A 135 -16.35 -1.49 1.35
C ALA A 135 -15.38 -2.36 2.16
N ALA A 136 -14.17 -2.60 1.63
CA ALA A 136 -13.13 -3.38 2.29
C ALA A 136 -12.58 -2.72 3.57
N VAL A 137 -12.65 -1.39 3.68
CA VAL A 137 -12.14 -0.66 4.86
C VAL A 137 -12.81 -1.14 6.17
N ALA A 138 -14.09 -1.44 6.14
CA ALA A 138 -14.81 -1.94 7.32
C ALA A 138 -14.43 -3.38 7.70
N ARG A 139 -13.74 -4.09 6.81
CA ARG A 139 -13.42 -5.51 6.94
C ARG A 139 -11.98 -5.79 7.33
N VAL A 140 -11.11 -4.77 7.38
CA VAL A 140 -9.66 -5.00 7.66
C VAL A 140 -9.40 -5.67 9.00
N ALA A 141 -10.31 -5.53 9.96
CA ALA A 141 -10.22 -6.23 11.25
C ALA A 141 -10.42 -7.76 11.15
N GLU A 142 -10.86 -8.27 10.00
CA GLU A 142 -10.94 -9.71 9.72
C GLU A 142 -9.56 -10.34 9.46
N LEU A 143 -8.54 -9.51 9.16
CA LEU A 143 -7.18 -9.95 8.84
C LEU A 143 -6.33 -9.99 10.11
N ASP A 144 -5.55 -11.07 10.27
CA ASP A 144 -4.65 -11.24 11.41
C ASP A 144 -3.28 -10.59 11.13
N PRO A 145 -2.87 -9.55 11.88
CA PRO A 145 -1.56 -8.93 11.70
C PRO A 145 -0.36 -9.88 11.88
N ALA A 146 -0.52 -10.96 12.63
CA ALA A 146 0.54 -11.96 12.77
C ALA A 146 0.70 -12.75 11.47
N GLU A 147 -0.40 -13.17 10.86
CA GLU A 147 -0.40 -13.90 9.58
C GLU A 147 0.15 -13.02 8.42
N LEU A 148 -0.11 -11.71 8.46
CA LEU A 148 0.46 -10.78 7.49
C LEU A 148 2.00 -10.80 7.55
N ARG A 149 2.55 -10.66 8.75
CA ARG A 149 4.02 -10.69 8.97
C ARG A 149 4.64 -12.03 8.58
N GLU A 150 4.03 -13.13 9.00
CA GLU A 150 4.48 -14.47 8.65
C GLU A 150 4.50 -14.67 7.13
N THR A 151 3.48 -14.20 6.42
CA THR A 151 3.41 -14.27 4.97
C THR A 151 4.51 -13.42 4.31
N ALA A 152 4.76 -12.21 4.81
CA ALA A 152 5.84 -11.36 4.30
C ALA A 152 7.21 -12.04 4.46
N ASP A 153 7.51 -12.58 5.62
CA ASP A 153 8.78 -13.27 5.91
C ASP A 153 8.94 -14.54 5.07
N ALA A 154 7.92 -15.37 5.00
CA ALA A 154 7.97 -16.65 4.29
C ALA A 154 8.09 -16.50 2.77
N ARG A 155 7.54 -15.42 2.17
CA ARG A 155 7.48 -15.27 0.71
C ARG A 155 8.45 -14.22 0.16
N PHE A 156 8.79 -13.19 0.94
CA PHE A 156 9.44 -11.97 0.45
C PHE A 156 10.68 -11.57 1.25
N SER A 157 11.19 -12.43 2.13
CA SER A 157 12.45 -12.20 2.83
C SER A 157 13.64 -12.16 1.85
N VAL A 158 14.73 -11.54 2.28
CA VAL A 158 15.98 -11.50 1.51
C VAL A 158 16.47 -12.91 1.17
N ASP A 159 16.34 -13.86 2.11
CA ASP A 159 16.73 -15.24 1.89
C ASP A 159 15.92 -15.92 0.79
N GLN A 160 14.59 -15.68 0.74
CA GLN A 160 13.74 -16.17 -0.34
C GLN A 160 14.12 -15.58 -1.69
N MET A 161 14.40 -14.29 -1.73
CA MET A 161 14.87 -13.63 -2.94
C MET A 161 16.19 -14.23 -3.43
N VAL A 162 17.19 -14.38 -2.55
CA VAL A 162 18.51 -14.94 -2.88
C VAL A 162 18.37 -16.38 -3.38
N ASN A 163 17.62 -17.22 -2.66
CA ASN A 163 17.39 -18.60 -3.06
C ASN A 163 16.69 -18.71 -4.42
N GLY A 164 15.73 -17.83 -4.69
CA GLY A 164 15.07 -17.75 -5.99
C GLY A 164 16.03 -17.41 -7.14
N TYR A 165 16.93 -16.46 -6.93
CA TYR A 165 17.96 -16.13 -7.93
C TYR A 165 18.95 -17.27 -8.14
N ILE A 166 19.42 -17.91 -7.08
CA ILE A 166 20.33 -19.07 -7.17
C ILE A 166 19.67 -20.18 -8.00
N ALA A 167 18.43 -20.56 -7.67
CA ALA A 167 17.72 -21.61 -8.40
C ALA A 167 17.51 -21.24 -9.88
N ALA A 168 17.23 -19.97 -10.20
CA ALA A 168 17.10 -19.51 -11.57
C ALA A 168 18.42 -19.61 -12.35
N TYR A 169 19.56 -19.25 -11.74
CA TYR A 169 20.87 -19.36 -12.36
C TYR A 169 21.29 -20.83 -12.57
N GLU A 170 21.06 -21.69 -11.59
CA GLU A 170 21.34 -23.15 -11.72
C GLU A 170 20.54 -23.74 -12.88
N ALA A 171 19.24 -23.44 -12.99
CA ALA A 171 18.40 -23.92 -14.09
C ALA A 171 18.87 -23.44 -15.47
N MET A 172 19.52 -22.25 -15.57
CA MET A 172 20.09 -21.73 -16.80
C MET A 172 21.42 -22.37 -17.17
N ILE A 173 22.19 -22.88 -16.20
CA ILE A 173 23.49 -23.53 -16.43
C ILE A 173 23.29 -24.99 -16.83
N ASP A 174 22.29 -25.66 -16.27
CA ASP A 174 22.01 -27.09 -16.48
C ASP A 174 21.16 -27.40 -17.73
N GLY A 175 20.62 -26.37 -18.42
CA GLY A 175 19.80 -26.47 -19.64
C GLY A 175 20.52 -26.03 -20.88
#